data_6fc5234c346db1179226136ff01ca60b
#
_entry.id   6fc5234c346db1179226136ff01ca60b
#
_cell.length_a   1.000
_cell.length_b   1.000
_cell.length_c   1.000
_cell.angle_alpha   90.00
_cell.angle_beta   90.00
_cell.angle_gamma   90.00
#
_symmetry.space_group_name_H-M   'P 1'
#
loop_
_entity.id
_entity.type
_entity.pdbx_description
1 polymer ?
#
loop_
_entity_poly.entity_id
_entity_poly.type
_entity_poly.pdbx_seq_one_letter_code
_entity_poly.pdbx_strand_id
1 'polypeptide(L)'
;KVFAYFLQEYQAGRTPNPDVLCNAEIKFKCFLDYAIAQGADVIATGHYARKEVRGGIHYLLKGLDQNKDQSYFLYRLQPHQLQRAIFPLGDLEKPEVRRLAAEARLPTAAKKDSTGICFIGERPFREFLQKYLPTNNGNMVTPEGKIVGEHVGLMFYTIGQRKGLGIGGAGEPWFVAGKNLAANELIVVQGHDHSLLFTDTSVMNDLSFTLPERPA
;
A
#
# COMPACT_ATOMS: atom_id res chain seq x y z
N LYS A 1 10.93 -9.90 -9.13
CA LYS A 1 10.74 -10.26 -7.72
C LYS A 1 9.50 -9.57 -7.15
N VAL A 2 9.42 -8.21 -7.10
CA VAL A 2 8.28 -7.45 -6.56
C VAL A 2 6.96 -7.79 -7.26
N PHE A 3 6.95 -7.79 -8.60
CA PHE A 3 5.76 -8.08 -9.37
C PHE A 3 5.29 -9.55 -9.23
N ALA A 4 6.19 -10.51 -9.19
CA ALA A 4 5.83 -11.92 -8.97
C ALA A 4 5.19 -12.12 -7.59
N TYR A 5 5.76 -11.53 -6.54
CA TYR A 5 5.16 -11.54 -5.20
C TYR A 5 3.75 -10.90 -5.20
N PHE A 6 3.61 -9.76 -5.86
CA PHE A 6 2.33 -9.07 -6.01
C PHE A 6 1.25 -9.99 -6.60
N LEU A 7 1.55 -10.71 -7.68
CA LEU A 7 0.62 -11.65 -8.28
C LEU A 7 0.30 -12.85 -7.37
N GLN A 8 1.30 -13.39 -6.68
CA GLN A 8 1.12 -14.50 -5.73
C GLN A 8 0.18 -14.13 -4.58
N GLU A 9 0.31 -12.91 -4.04
CA GLU A 9 -0.57 -12.43 -2.97
C GLU A 9 -2.03 -12.32 -3.44
N TYR A 10 -2.25 -11.79 -4.64
CA TYR A 10 -3.60 -11.74 -5.20
C TYR A 10 -4.18 -13.12 -5.48
N GLN A 11 -3.40 -14.06 -5.98
CA GLN A 11 -3.81 -15.46 -6.15
C GLN A 11 -4.18 -16.12 -4.84
N ALA A 12 -3.49 -15.77 -3.76
CA ALA A 12 -3.79 -16.24 -2.41
C ALA A 12 -4.94 -15.47 -1.73
N GLY A 13 -5.68 -14.62 -2.47
CA GLY A 13 -6.82 -13.86 -1.95
C GLY A 13 -6.46 -12.68 -1.07
N ARG A 14 -5.16 -12.39 -0.88
CA ARG A 14 -4.68 -11.26 -0.10
C ARG A 14 -4.57 -10.00 -0.95
N THR A 15 -4.60 -8.84 -0.31
CA THR A 15 -4.39 -7.53 -0.99
C THR A 15 -3.00 -7.03 -0.61
N PRO A 16 -1.99 -7.18 -1.48
CA PRO A 16 -0.62 -6.74 -1.19
C PRO A 16 -0.51 -5.22 -1.27
N ASN A 17 0.50 -4.67 -0.55
CA ASN A 17 0.97 -3.32 -0.76
C ASN A 17 2.31 -3.36 -1.54
N PRO A 18 2.28 -3.24 -2.87
CA PRO A 18 3.48 -3.36 -3.69
C PRO A 18 4.44 -2.17 -3.52
N ASP A 19 3.97 -1.00 -3.08
CA ASP A 19 4.81 0.18 -2.90
C ASP A 19 5.79 -0.01 -1.73
N VAL A 20 5.39 -0.72 -0.67
CA VAL A 20 6.28 -1.11 0.42
C VAL A 20 7.45 -1.95 -0.10
N LEU A 21 7.16 -2.96 -0.93
CA LEU A 21 8.22 -3.79 -1.52
C LEU A 21 9.05 -3.04 -2.56
N CYS A 22 8.44 -2.17 -3.36
CA CYS A 22 9.15 -1.31 -4.30
C CYS A 22 10.16 -0.42 -3.56
N ASN A 23 9.75 0.16 -2.43
CA ASN A 23 10.65 0.95 -1.60
C ASN A 23 11.78 0.06 -1.04
N ALA A 24 11.47 -1.04 -0.37
CA ALA A 24 12.46 -1.87 0.32
C ALA A 24 13.44 -2.56 -0.65
N GLU A 25 12.96 -3.10 -1.79
CA GLU A 25 13.78 -3.96 -2.66
C GLU A 25 14.36 -3.20 -3.88
N ILE A 26 13.67 -2.17 -4.38
CA ILE A 26 14.12 -1.45 -5.57
C ILE A 26 14.77 -0.12 -5.20
N LYS A 27 14.03 0.82 -4.56
CA LYS A 27 14.56 2.16 -4.30
C LYS A 27 15.67 2.16 -3.26
N PHE A 28 15.42 1.56 -2.11
CA PHE A 28 16.37 1.58 -0.98
C PHE A 28 17.28 0.35 -0.92
N LYS A 29 17.27 -0.51 -1.95
CA LYS A 29 18.23 -1.58 -2.14
C LYS A 29 18.92 -1.45 -3.50
N CYS A 30 18.33 -1.96 -4.57
CA CYS A 30 19.01 -1.98 -5.87
C CYS A 30 19.48 -0.59 -6.34
N PHE A 31 18.62 0.45 -6.21
CA PHE A 31 19.02 1.80 -6.60
C PHE A 31 20.02 2.41 -5.61
N LEU A 32 19.85 2.18 -4.30
CA LEU A 32 20.83 2.61 -3.31
C LEU A 32 22.20 1.98 -3.58
N ASP A 33 22.25 0.64 -3.76
CA ASP A 33 23.50 -0.08 -4.03
C ASP A 33 24.18 0.45 -5.31
N TYR A 34 23.41 0.70 -6.36
CA TYR A 34 23.90 1.31 -7.59
C TYR A 34 24.45 2.72 -7.35
N ALA A 35 23.72 3.58 -6.63
CA ALA A 35 24.15 4.94 -6.35
C ALA A 35 25.46 4.99 -5.55
N ILE A 36 25.57 4.14 -4.54
CA ILE A 36 26.82 4.01 -3.73
C ILE A 36 27.98 3.54 -4.61
N ALA A 37 27.75 2.57 -5.50
CA ALA A 37 28.77 2.10 -6.45
C ALA A 37 29.21 3.20 -7.43
N GLN A 38 28.38 4.21 -7.68
CA GLN A 38 28.70 5.39 -8.49
C GLN A 38 29.34 6.54 -7.66
N GLY A 39 29.61 6.32 -6.37
CA GLY A 39 30.26 7.31 -5.50
C GLY A 39 29.30 8.22 -4.73
N ALA A 40 28.01 7.93 -4.70
CA ALA A 40 27.08 8.66 -3.83
C ALA A 40 27.20 8.20 -2.37
N ASP A 41 27.10 9.13 -1.42
CA ASP A 41 27.07 8.81 0.00
C ASP A 41 25.67 8.45 0.50
N VAL A 42 24.65 9.09 -0.06
CA VAL A 42 23.24 8.95 0.33
C VAL A 42 22.35 9.09 -0.89
N ILE A 43 21.09 8.67 -0.76
CA ILE A 43 20.04 8.96 -1.72
C ILE A 43 18.99 9.88 -1.12
N ALA A 44 18.49 10.85 -1.91
CA ALA A 44 17.39 11.71 -1.56
C ALA A 44 16.11 11.22 -2.22
N THR A 45 15.01 11.17 -1.48
CA THR A 45 13.70 10.78 -2.04
C THR A 45 12.60 11.74 -1.62
N GLY A 46 11.58 11.89 -2.47
CA GLY A 46 10.45 12.78 -2.24
C GLY A 46 9.38 12.22 -1.28
N HIS A 47 9.72 11.27 -0.42
CA HIS A 47 8.78 10.78 0.57
C HIS A 47 8.54 11.82 1.67
N TYR A 48 7.27 12.00 2.03
CA TYR A 48 6.86 12.76 3.22
C TYR A 48 7.07 11.90 4.47
N ALA A 49 8.31 11.78 4.88
CA ALA A 49 8.75 11.08 6.08
C ALA A 49 9.93 11.86 6.67
N ARG A 50 10.25 11.66 7.93
CA ARG A 50 11.40 12.29 8.57
C ARG A 50 12.35 11.23 9.10
N LYS A 51 13.58 11.63 9.30
CA LYS A 51 14.61 10.82 9.92
C LYS A 51 15.28 11.62 11.04
N GLU A 52 15.44 10.98 12.18
CA GLU A 52 16.17 11.54 13.32
C GLU A 52 17.30 10.58 13.74
N VAL A 53 18.38 11.13 14.26
CA VAL A 53 19.49 10.35 14.80
C VAL A 53 19.58 10.58 16.30
N ARG A 54 19.46 9.53 17.10
CA ARG A 54 19.60 9.54 18.55
C ARG A 54 20.60 8.47 18.97
N GLY A 55 21.69 8.86 19.65
CA GLY A 55 22.69 7.90 20.07
C GLY A 55 23.31 7.06 18.93
N GLY A 56 23.43 7.63 17.73
CA GLY A 56 23.92 6.92 16.53
C GLY A 56 22.90 6.01 15.85
N ILE A 57 21.69 5.88 16.38
CA ILE A 57 20.60 5.09 15.81
C ILE A 57 19.70 6.01 14.95
N HIS A 58 19.39 5.56 13.74
CA HIS A 58 18.49 6.26 12.82
C HIS A 58 17.05 5.81 13.02
N TYR A 59 16.18 6.76 13.35
CA TYR A 59 14.75 6.54 13.54
C TYR A 59 13.95 7.06 12.34
N LEU A 60 13.04 6.26 11.83
CA LEU A 60 12.03 6.69 10.86
C LEU A 60 10.89 7.36 11.61
N LEU A 61 10.55 8.59 11.25
CA LEU A 61 9.49 9.37 11.85
C LEU A 61 8.42 9.72 10.81
N LYS A 62 7.20 9.96 11.28
CA LYS A 62 6.12 10.50 10.43
C LYS A 62 6.52 11.85 9.85
N GLY A 63 6.07 12.13 8.62
CA GLY A 63 6.16 13.45 8.01
C GLY A 63 5.42 14.52 8.82
N LEU A 64 5.77 15.78 8.63
CA LEU A 64 5.08 16.91 9.25
C LEU A 64 3.63 17.00 8.74
N ASP A 65 3.43 16.90 7.44
CA ASP A 65 2.11 16.88 6.80
C ASP A 65 1.44 15.52 7.06
N GLN A 66 0.55 15.46 8.05
CA GLN A 66 -0.17 14.25 8.43
C GLN A 66 -1.08 13.70 7.31
N ASN A 67 -1.54 14.57 6.39
CA ASN A 67 -2.36 14.15 5.24
C ASN A 67 -1.53 13.53 4.12
N LYS A 68 -0.21 13.72 4.16
CA LYS A 68 0.75 13.25 3.15
C LYS A 68 1.79 12.30 3.72
N ASP A 69 1.76 12.01 5.01
CA ASP A 69 2.71 11.10 5.64
C ASP A 69 2.82 9.78 4.89
N GLN A 70 4.05 9.40 4.55
CA GLN A 70 4.38 8.20 3.79
C GLN A 70 5.29 7.24 4.58
N SER A 71 5.47 7.47 5.88
CA SER A 71 6.27 6.60 6.73
C SER A 71 5.77 5.15 6.72
N TYR A 72 4.45 4.94 6.56
CA TYR A 72 3.84 3.62 6.39
C TYR A 72 4.47 2.82 5.24
N PHE A 73 4.81 3.45 4.12
CA PHE A 73 5.38 2.75 2.96
C PHE A 73 6.88 2.44 3.12
N LEU A 74 7.49 2.86 4.23
CA LEU A 74 8.92 2.75 4.51
C LEU A 74 9.24 1.81 5.67
N TYR A 75 8.26 1.18 6.31
CA TYR A 75 8.45 0.37 7.51
C TYR A 75 9.36 -0.84 7.31
N ARG A 76 9.55 -1.29 6.06
CA ARG A 76 10.46 -2.41 5.74
C ARG A 76 11.91 -1.99 5.47
N LEU A 77 12.24 -0.71 5.60
CA LEU A 77 13.62 -0.27 5.45
C LEU A 77 14.48 -0.85 6.57
N GLN A 78 15.60 -1.43 6.18
CA GLN A 78 16.59 -1.89 7.13
C GLN A 78 17.42 -0.71 7.69
N PRO A 79 18.02 -0.83 8.88
CA PRO A 79 18.79 0.26 9.51
C PRO A 79 19.85 0.87 8.59
N HIS A 80 20.59 0.04 7.84
CA HIS A 80 21.63 0.52 6.91
C HIS A 80 21.04 1.30 5.72
N GLN A 81 19.84 0.94 5.26
CA GLN A 81 19.13 1.67 4.20
C GLN A 81 18.63 3.02 4.69
N LEU A 82 18.05 3.05 5.89
CA LEU A 82 17.57 4.28 6.52
C LEU A 82 18.74 5.24 6.81
N GLN A 83 19.90 4.73 7.22
CA GLN A 83 21.11 5.52 7.41
C GLN A 83 21.49 6.31 6.15
N ARG A 84 21.39 5.68 4.98
CA ARG A 84 21.75 6.23 3.67
C ARG A 84 20.63 6.99 2.96
N ALA A 85 19.47 7.15 3.61
CA ALA A 85 18.33 7.87 3.07
C ALA A 85 18.21 9.28 3.64
N ILE A 86 17.82 10.24 2.82
CA ILE A 86 17.35 11.56 3.25
C ILE A 86 15.98 11.85 2.64
N PHE A 87 15.15 12.55 3.41
CA PHE A 87 13.77 12.89 3.06
C PHE A 87 13.56 14.41 3.10
N PRO A 88 13.96 15.15 2.05
CA PRO A 88 13.96 16.61 2.05
C PRO A 88 12.57 17.25 2.25
N LEU A 89 11.51 16.51 1.95
CA LEU A 89 10.12 16.98 2.07
C LEU A 89 9.48 16.67 3.43
N GLY A 90 10.19 15.97 4.31
CA GLY A 90 9.61 15.45 5.55
C GLY A 90 9.15 16.52 6.53
N ASP A 91 9.81 17.67 6.56
CA ASP A 91 9.50 18.80 7.43
C ASP A 91 8.67 19.89 6.74
N LEU A 92 8.07 19.59 5.59
CA LEU A 92 7.29 20.54 4.79
C LEU A 92 5.85 20.03 4.60
N GLU A 93 4.91 20.96 4.59
CA GLU A 93 3.55 20.70 4.13
C GLU A 93 3.48 20.74 2.60
N LYS A 94 2.57 19.96 2.00
CA LYS A 94 2.41 19.86 0.55
C LYS A 94 2.19 21.21 -0.16
N PRO A 95 1.38 22.15 0.37
CA PRO A 95 1.24 23.49 -0.22
C PRO A 95 2.58 24.23 -0.33
N GLU A 96 3.41 24.14 0.72
CA GLU A 96 4.74 24.78 0.75
C GLU A 96 5.68 24.16 -0.29
N VAL A 97 5.69 22.83 -0.40
CA VAL A 97 6.47 22.12 -1.44
C VAL A 97 6.06 22.61 -2.84
N ARG A 98 4.75 22.79 -3.10
CA ARG A 98 4.26 23.32 -4.38
C ARG A 98 4.67 24.76 -4.62
N ARG A 99 4.64 25.59 -3.59
CA ARG A 99 5.09 26.98 -3.65
C ARG A 99 6.58 27.05 -4.05
N LEU A 100 7.43 26.32 -3.33
CA LEU A 100 8.87 26.24 -3.61
C LEU A 100 9.17 25.70 -5.01
N ALA A 101 8.44 24.65 -5.44
CA ALA A 101 8.58 24.10 -6.78
C ALA A 101 8.20 25.12 -7.88
N ALA A 102 7.16 25.93 -7.65
CA ALA A 102 6.75 26.98 -8.57
C ALA A 102 7.78 28.14 -8.63
N GLU A 103 8.29 28.56 -7.49
CA GLU A 103 9.35 29.58 -7.41
C GLU A 103 10.63 29.14 -8.11
N ALA A 104 11.00 27.85 -7.93
CA ALA A 104 12.12 27.24 -8.62
C ALA A 104 11.82 26.91 -10.10
N ARG A 105 10.62 27.24 -10.61
CA ARG A 105 10.16 26.98 -11.98
C ARG A 105 10.30 25.52 -12.42
N LEU A 106 10.07 24.60 -11.49
CA LEU A 106 10.15 23.16 -11.81
C LEU A 106 8.97 22.72 -12.69
N PRO A 107 9.21 21.97 -13.76
CA PRO A 107 8.14 21.50 -14.67
C PRO A 107 7.06 20.67 -13.94
N THR A 108 7.40 20.09 -12.80
CA THR A 108 6.52 19.24 -12.00
C THR A 108 5.71 19.99 -10.95
N ALA A 109 5.87 21.32 -10.81
CA ALA A 109 5.20 22.11 -9.76
C ALA A 109 3.67 21.97 -9.77
N ALA A 110 3.05 21.93 -10.96
CA ALA A 110 1.61 21.76 -11.15
C ALA A 110 1.17 20.30 -11.37
N LYS A 111 2.10 19.33 -11.33
CA LYS A 111 1.77 17.92 -11.56
C LYS A 111 0.84 17.41 -10.47
N LYS A 112 -0.24 16.71 -10.87
CA LYS A 112 -1.15 16.04 -9.93
C LYS A 112 -0.39 14.98 -9.12
N ASP A 113 -0.84 14.73 -7.90
CA ASP A 113 -0.31 13.65 -7.10
C ASP A 113 -0.54 12.32 -7.82
N SER A 114 0.46 11.44 -7.79
CA SER A 114 0.30 10.09 -8.34
C SER A 114 -0.74 9.33 -7.53
N THR A 115 -1.82 8.93 -8.20
CA THR A 115 -2.86 8.08 -7.64
C THR A 115 -2.71 6.70 -8.26
N GLY A 116 -2.21 5.74 -7.54
CA GLY A 116 -2.05 4.37 -8.03
C GLY A 116 -0.70 3.76 -7.69
N ILE A 117 -0.57 2.50 -8.04
CA ILE A 117 0.64 1.70 -7.77
C ILE A 117 1.78 2.19 -8.68
N CYS A 118 2.91 2.52 -8.10
CA CYS A 118 4.03 3.20 -8.74
C CYS A 118 4.48 2.55 -10.07
N PHE A 119 4.54 1.21 -10.16
CA PHE A 119 5.00 0.51 -11.36
C PHE A 119 3.88 0.15 -12.36
N ILE A 120 2.60 0.37 -11.99
CA ILE A 120 1.46 0.15 -12.89
C ILE A 120 1.12 1.44 -13.64
N GLY A 121 1.32 2.60 -12.99
CA GLY A 121 0.95 3.91 -13.50
C GLY A 121 -0.57 4.14 -13.48
N GLU A 122 -1.03 5.16 -14.23
CA GLU A 122 -2.44 5.56 -14.30
C GLU A 122 -3.23 4.64 -15.26
N ARG A 123 -3.36 3.36 -14.91
CA ARG A 123 -4.15 2.38 -15.69
C ARG A 123 -5.29 1.85 -14.82
N PRO A 124 -6.44 1.47 -15.41
CA PRO A 124 -7.49 0.75 -14.69
C PRO A 124 -6.90 -0.53 -14.10
N PHE A 125 -6.86 -0.58 -12.77
CA PHE A 125 -6.17 -1.64 -12.02
C PHE A 125 -6.71 -3.03 -12.37
N ARG A 126 -8.04 -3.15 -12.53
CA ARG A 126 -8.69 -4.40 -12.90
C ARG A 126 -8.21 -4.91 -14.26
N GLU A 127 -8.20 -4.07 -15.28
CA GLU A 127 -7.74 -4.42 -16.63
C GLU A 127 -6.26 -4.82 -16.65
N PHE A 128 -5.46 -4.19 -15.80
CA PHE A 128 -4.05 -4.55 -15.66
C PHE A 128 -3.91 -5.95 -15.07
N LEU A 129 -4.58 -6.26 -13.95
CA LEU A 129 -4.50 -7.58 -13.32
C LEU A 129 -5.05 -8.71 -14.20
N GLN A 130 -6.12 -8.46 -14.95
CA GLN A 130 -6.72 -9.44 -15.85
C GLN A 130 -5.76 -9.98 -16.93
N LYS A 131 -4.70 -9.23 -17.26
CA LYS A 131 -3.67 -9.69 -18.19
C LYS A 131 -2.77 -10.79 -17.62
N TYR A 132 -2.71 -10.91 -16.30
CA TYR A 132 -1.82 -11.83 -15.60
C TYR A 132 -2.54 -12.87 -14.77
N LEU A 133 -3.75 -12.56 -14.34
CA LEU A 133 -4.58 -13.45 -13.52
C LEU A 133 -5.91 -13.67 -14.23
N PRO A 134 -6.25 -14.94 -14.54
CA PRO A 134 -7.52 -15.26 -15.18
C PRO A 134 -8.68 -14.87 -14.26
N THR A 135 -9.73 -14.30 -14.84
CA THR A 135 -10.96 -14.05 -14.13
C THR A 135 -11.64 -15.38 -13.78
N ASN A 136 -12.10 -15.47 -12.55
CA ASN A 136 -12.89 -16.62 -12.08
C ASN A 136 -14.15 -16.07 -11.41
N ASN A 137 -15.25 -16.00 -12.16
CA ASN A 137 -16.53 -15.51 -11.65
C ASN A 137 -17.07 -16.43 -10.58
N GLY A 138 -17.75 -15.86 -9.60
CA GLY A 138 -18.38 -16.60 -8.52
C GLY A 138 -19.45 -15.77 -7.82
N ASN A 139 -20.04 -16.33 -6.77
CA ASN A 139 -21.14 -15.72 -6.06
C ASN A 139 -20.68 -14.77 -4.95
N MET A 140 -21.43 -13.68 -4.76
CA MET A 140 -21.40 -12.90 -3.53
C MET A 140 -22.50 -13.45 -2.63
N VAL A 141 -22.10 -13.91 -1.43
CA VAL A 141 -23.01 -14.59 -0.50
C VAL A 141 -23.05 -13.89 0.86
N THR A 142 -24.20 -13.94 1.51
CA THR A 142 -24.28 -13.56 2.94
C THR A 142 -23.69 -14.65 3.82
N PRO A 143 -23.42 -14.40 5.11
CA PRO A 143 -22.94 -15.43 6.04
C PRO A 143 -23.86 -16.64 6.15
N GLU A 144 -25.17 -16.45 5.89
CA GLU A 144 -26.19 -17.51 5.89
C GLU A 144 -26.24 -18.29 4.55
N GLY A 145 -25.38 -17.95 3.58
CA GLY A 145 -25.30 -18.61 2.29
C GLY A 145 -26.29 -18.08 1.22
N LYS A 146 -26.98 -16.98 1.47
CA LYS A 146 -27.86 -16.37 0.47
C LYS A 146 -27.05 -15.67 -0.61
N ILE A 147 -27.26 -15.99 -1.87
CA ILE A 147 -26.65 -15.30 -3.02
C ILE A 147 -27.30 -13.93 -3.17
N VAL A 148 -26.47 -12.87 -3.22
CA VAL A 148 -26.89 -11.46 -3.34
C VAL A 148 -26.27 -10.76 -4.54
N GLY A 149 -25.36 -11.42 -5.26
CA GLY A 149 -24.70 -10.88 -6.44
C GLY A 149 -23.67 -11.84 -7.00
N GLU A 150 -22.93 -11.37 -8.01
CA GLU A 150 -21.84 -12.10 -8.63
C GLU A 150 -20.57 -11.26 -8.63
N HIS A 151 -19.42 -11.88 -8.45
CA HIS A 151 -18.10 -11.25 -8.57
C HIS A 151 -17.35 -11.78 -9.78
N VAL A 152 -16.42 -10.99 -10.28
CA VAL A 152 -15.59 -11.30 -11.46
C VAL A 152 -14.22 -11.92 -11.12
N GLY A 153 -14.02 -12.26 -9.86
CA GLY A 153 -12.80 -12.86 -9.32
C GLY A 153 -12.46 -12.29 -7.96
N LEU A 154 -12.21 -13.14 -6.96
CA LEU A 154 -11.95 -12.77 -5.55
C LEU A 154 -10.76 -11.83 -5.38
N MET A 155 -9.77 -11.87 -6.30
CA MET A 155 -8.60 -11.01 -6.27
C MET A 155 -8.92 -9.52 -6.46
N PHE A 156 -10.07 -9.16 -7.05
CA PHE A 156 -10.44 -7.76 -7.28
C PHE A 156 -11.11 -7.09 -6.08
N TYR A 157 -11.29 -7.83 -5.00
CA TYR A 157 -11.99 -7.35 -3.80
C TYR A 157 -11.07 -7.37 -2.59
N THR A 158 -11.24 -6.39 -1.72
CA THR A 158 -10.49 -6.24 -0.46
C THR A 158 -11.46 -6.35 0.71
N ILE A 159 -11.06 -6.98 1.81
CA ILE A 159 -11.85 -7.00 3.05
C ILE A 159 -12.14 -5.56 3.49
N GLY A 160 -13.38 -5.27 3.88
CA GLY A 160 -13.86 -3.93 4.22
C GLY A 160 -14.27 -3.09 3.00
N GLN A 161 -14.09 -3.58 1.77
CA GLN A 161 -14.47 -2.83 0.57
C GLN A 161 -15.99 -2.63 0.52
N ARG A 162 -16.41 -1.37 0.26
CA ARG A 162 -17.81 -0.96 0.09
C ARG A 162 -18.16 -0.70 -1.39
N LYS A 163 -17.28 0.02 -2.10
CA LYS A 163 -17.55 0.49 -3.45
C LYS A 163 -17.27 -0.59 -4.50
N GLY A 164 -18.07 -0.60 -5.59
CA GLY A 164 -17.82 -1.47 -6.74
C GLY A 164 -18.27 -2.91 -6.57
N LEU A 165 -19.14 -3.20 -5.60
CA LEU A 165 -19.74 -4.53 -5.43
C LEU A 165 -20.87 -4.79 -6.42
N GLY A 166 -21.60 -3.77 -6.86
CA GLY A 166 -22.72 -3.91 -7.80
C GLY A 166 -23.94 -4.60 -7.22
N ILE A 167 -24.01 -4.76 -5.90
CA ILE A 167 -25.17 -5.35 -5.22
C ILE A 167 -26.21 -4.25 -5.04
N GLY A 168 -27.39 -4.47 -5.62
CA GLY A 168 -28.55 -3.61 -5.44
C GLY A 168 -29.43 -4.03 -4.27
N GLY A 169 -30.58 -3.34 -4.11
CA GLY A 169 -31.59 -3.67 -3.13
C GLY A 169 -31.78 -2.63 -2.04
N ALA A 170 -32.76 -2.87 -1.18
CA ALA A 170 -33.04 -2.05 0.00
C ALA A 170 -32.09 -2.42 1.16
N GLY A 171 -31.92 -1.49 2.10
CA GLY A 171 -31.11 -1.68 3.29
C GLY A 171 -29.83 -0.87 3.29
N GLU A 172 -28.96 -1.20 4.22
CA GLU A 172 -27.67 -0.54 4.39
C GLU A 172 -26.65 -0.93 3.29
N PRO A 173 -25.56 -0.16 3.14
CA PRO A 173 -24.51 -0.49 2.19
C PRO A 173 -23.90 -1.87 2.46
N TRP A 174 -23.49 -2.53 1.37
CA TRP A 174 -22.78 -3.81 1.45
C TRP A 174 -21.28 -3.62 1.62
N PHE A 175 -20.67 -4.52 2.39
CA PHE A 175 -19.23 -4.56 2.65
C PHE A 175 -18.70 -5.97 2.46
N VAL A 176 -17.46 -6.09 1.98
CA VAL A 176 -16.77 -7.37 1.92
C VAL A 176 -16.30 -7.76 3.32
N ALA A 177 -16.81 -8.87 3.84
CA ALA A 177 -16.44 -9.42 5.15
C ALA A 177 -15.41 -10.55 5.03
N GLY A 178 -15.39 -11.29 3.90
CA GLY A 178 -14.48 -12.42 3.75
C GLY A 178 -14.37 -12.93 2.33
N LYS A 179 -13.49 -13.91 2.13
CA LYS A 179 -13.30 -14.65 0.88
C LYS A 179 -13.21 -16.13 1.17
N ASN A 180 -14.04 -16.93 0.56
CA ASN A 180 -13.95 -18.38 0.56
C ASN A 180 -13.27 -18.83 -0.74
N LEU A 181 -11.96 -19.06 -0.70
CA LEU A 181 -11.19 -19.42 -1.90
C LEU A 181 -11.58 -20.79 -2.44
N ALA A 182 -11.93 -21.73 -1.57
CA ALA A 182 -12.28 -23.09 -1.96
C ALA A 182 -13.61 -23.15 -2.72
N ALA A 183 -14.63 -22.40 -2.28
CA ALA A 183 -15.92 -22.30 -2.93
C ALA A 183 -16.00 -21.21 -3.99
N ASN A 184 -14.95 -20.38 -4.15
CA ASN A 184 -14.96 -19.18 -5.00
C ASN A 184 -16.10 -18.23 -4.67
N GLU A 185 -16.30 -17.91 -3.39
CA GLU A 185 -17.37 -17.06 -2.89
C GLU A 185 -16.81 -15.82 -2.20
N LEU A 186 -17.44 -14.67 -2.46
CA LEU A 186 -17.18 -13.42 -1.75
C LEU A 186 -18.22 -13.25 -0.66
N ILE A 187 -17.80 -13.29 0.60
CA ILE A 187 -18.70 -13.11 1.76
C ILE A 187 -18.94 -11.62 1.94
N VAL A 188 -20.21 -11.21 1.90
CA VAL A 188 -20.61 -9.81 2.03
C VAL A 188 -21.68 -9.64 3.11
N VAL A 189 -21.63 -8.50 3.78
CA VAL A 189 -22.58 -8.15 4.87
C VAL A 189 -23.13 -6.75 4.66
N GLN A 190 -24.33 -6.48 5.17
CA GLN A 190 -24.92 -5.13 5.19
C GLN A 190 -24.61 -4.41 6.51
N GLY A 191 -24.43 -3.09 6.42
CA GLY A 191 -24.14 -2.23 7.56
C GLY A 191 -22.66 -2.16 7.89
N HIS A 192 -22.22 -0.99 8.35
CA HIS A 192 -20.83 -0.74 8.70
C HIS A 192 -20.46 -1.30 10.08
N ASP A 193 -21.46 -1.63 10.90
CA ASP A 193 -21.30 -2.13 12.28
C ASP A 193 -21.43 -3.66 12.38
N HIS A 194 -21.49 -4.36 11.23
CA HIS A 194 -21.63 -5.81 11.25
C HIS A 194 -20.42 -6.49 11.91
N SER A 195 -20.65 -7.42 12.85
CA SER A 195 -19.60 -8.05 13.67
C SER A 195 -18.46 -8.67 12.86
N LEU A 196 -18.73 -9.22 11.67
CA LEU A 196 -17.70 -9.80 10.80
C LEU A 196 -16.75 -8.77 10.17
N LEU A 197 -17.00 -7.48 10.35
CA LEU A 197 -16.08 -6.41 9.89
C LEU A 197 -15.04 -6.04 10.95
N PHE A 198 -15.16 -6.58 12.16
CA PHE A 198 -14.30 -6.27 13.31
C PHE A 198 -13.64 -7.53 13.83
N THR A 199 -12.50 -7.36 14.46
CA THR A 199 -11.81 -8.43 15.18
C THR A 199 -11.07 -7.83 16.37
N ASP A 200 -11.08 -8.55 17.47
CA ASP A 200 -10.33 -8.18 18.69
C ASP A 200 -8.88 -8.70 18.64
N THR A 201 -8.57 -9.54 17.65
CA THR A 201 -7.27 -10.18 17.53
C THR A 201 -6.74 -10.05 16.11
N SER A 202 -5.45 -9.77 15.96
CA SER A 202 -4.76 -9.85 14.67
C SER A 202 -3.50 -10.69 14.80
N VAL A 203 -3.21 -11.49 13.77
CA VAL A 203 -1.97 -12.26 13.67
C VAL A 203 -1.07 -11.57 12.64
N MET A 204 0.14 -11.22 13.04
CA MET A 204 1.14 -10.60 12.17
C MET A 204 2.30 -11.57 11.96
N ASN A 205 2.67 -11.77 10.70
CA ASN A 205 3.82 -12.55 10.28
C ASN A 205 4.87 -11.63 9.62
N ASP A 206 6.09 -12.11 9.49
CA ASP A 206 7.19 -11.40 8.80
C ASP A 206 7.42 -9.97 9.31
N LEU A 207 7.52 -9.84 10.63
CA LEU A 207 7.77 -8.55 11.28
C LEU A 207 9.11 -7.96 10.79
N SER A 208 9.09 -6.67 10.42
CA SER A 208 10.27 -5.91 10.02
C SER A 208 10.47 -4.74 10.98
N PHE A 209 11.68 -4.62 11.50
CA PHE A 209 12.04 -3.52 12.39
C PHE A 209 13.03 -2.60 11.70
N THR A 210 12.77 -1.29 11.73
CA THR A 210 13.69 -0.25 11.22
C THR A 210 14.81 0.07 12.21
N LEU A 211 14.72 -0.45 13.43
CA LEU A 211 15.75 -0.32 14.47
C LEU A 211 16.72 -1.51 14.41
N PRO A 212 17.99 -1.33 14.86
CA PRO A 212 18.99 -2.40 14.90
C PRO A 212 18.57 -3.54 15.84
N GLU A 213 17.86 -3.22 16.89
CA GLU A 213 17.38 -4.17 17.90
C GLU A 213 15.85 -4.21 17.92
N ARG A 214 15.32 -5.40 18.20
CA ARG A 214 13.89 -5.60 18.38
C ARG A 214 13.45 -4.86 19.66
N PRO A 215 12.38 -4.04 19.61
CA PRO A 215 11.78 -3.49 20.82
C PRO A 215 11.36 -4.61 21.80
N ALA A 216 11.56 -4.37 23.08
CA ALA A 216 11.18 -5.32 24.12
C ALA A 216 9.65 -5.49 24.22
#